data_6179df5354904804eadd290cd37cf448
#
_entry.id   6179df5354904804eadd290cd37cf448
#
_cell.length_a   1.000
_cell.length_b   1.000
_cell.length_c   1.000
_cell.angle_alpha   90.00
_cell.angle_beta   90.00
_cell.angle_gamma   90.00
#
_symmetry.space_group_name_H-M   'P 1'
#
loop_
_entity.id
_entity.type
_entity.pdbx_description
1 polymer ?
#
loop_
_entity_poly.entity_id
_entity_poly.type
_entity_poly.pdbx_seq_one_letter_code
_entity_poly.pdbx_strand_id
1 'polypeptide(L)'
;MEARREYTFGTLSSEDLSPSPVDQFAAWLEYAREKGISDATAMSLATADKDGMPTVRTVLLKSFDSGGFVWYSDERSEKGRSIRDRPVAEILFFWKELERQVRIRGNVEMVGKEEVQDYFFSRPRESQIAASISQQSQSIETRSELERRYEEFEKKHNSDLVLPEHWRGY
;
A
#
# COMPACT_ATOMS: atom_id res chain seq x y z
N MET A 1 10.74 -12.06 30.02
CA MET A 1 9.36 -11.60 29.65
C MET A 1 9.39 -10.10 29.82
N GLU A 2 9.21 -9.30 28.75
CA GLU A 2 9.15 -7.85 28.90
C GLU A 2 7.92 -7.46 29.71
N ALA A 3 8.06 -6.44 30.57
CA ALA A 3 6.98 -5.92 31.36
C ALA A 3 5.88 -5.36 30.43
N ARG A 4 4.62 -5.56 30.78
CA ARG A 4 3.48 -4.98 30.06
C ARG A 4 3.62 -3.47 30.10
N ARG A 5 3.61 -2.83 28.92
CA ARG A 5 3.68 -1.37 28.81
C ARG A 5 2.30 -0.76 29.08
N GLU A 6 2.26 0.27 29.89
CA GLU A 6 1.07 1.13 30.02
C GLU A 6 0.98 2.09 28.83
N TYR A 7 -0.23 2.34 28.36
CA TYR A 7 -0.52 3.35 27.34
C TYR A 7 -0.64 4.72 28.02
N THR A 8 0.21 5.66 27.62
CA THR A 8 0.33 6.96 28.31
C THR A 8 0.26 8.15 27.34
N PHE A 9 0.14 7.91 26.04
CA PHE A 9 0.21 8.97 25.03
C PHE A 9 -1.01 9.90 25.05
N GLY A 10 -2.15 9.47 25.57
CA GLY A 10 -3.37 10.28 25.67
C GLY A 10 -4.60 9.42 25.94
N THR A 11 -5.72 10.10 25.99
CA THR A 11 -7.05 9.51 26.11
C THR A 11 -7.82 9.74 24.81
N LEU A 12 -8.75 8.85 24.50
CA LEU A 12 -9.68 9.00 23.39
C LEU A 12 -11.10 8.87 23.95
N SER A 13 -11.88 9.94 23.85
CA SER A 13 -13.30 9.92 24.17
C SER A 13 -14.16 10.07 22.92
N SER A 14 -15.43 9.77 23.02
CA SER A 14 -16.36 9.97 21.91
C SER A 14 -16.50 11.42 21.47
N GLU A 15 -16.23 12.36 22.38
CA GLU A 15 -16.29 13.80 22.13
C GLU A 15 -15.10 14.29 21.29
N ASP A 16 -13.99 13.55 21.31
CA ASP A 16 -12.78 13.86 20.53
C ASP A 16 -12.84 13.33 19.09
N LEU A 17 -13.89 12.56 18.75
CA LEU A 17 -14.00 11.94 17.43
C LEU A 17 -14.70 12.87 16.43
N SER A 18 -14.15 12.89 15.21
CA SER A 18 -14.83 13.51 14.08
C SER A 18 -16.12 12.74 13.75
N PRO A 19 -17.20 13.41 13.32
CA PRO A 19 -18.40 12.74 12.81
C PRO A 19 -18.12 11.82 11.61
N SER A 20 -17.12 12.13 10.80
CA SER A 20 -16.66 11.33 9.68
C SER A 20 -15.44 10.49 10.09
N PRO A 21 -15.47 9.16 9.93
CA PRO A 21 -14.31 8.33 10.18
C PRO A 21 -13.15 8.61 9.22
N VAL A 22 -13.43 9.09 8.01
CA VAL A 22 -12.40 9.48 7.04
C VAL A 22 -11.70 10.76 7.48
N ASP A 23 -12.45 11.75 7.97
CA ASP A 23 -11.87 12.98 8.50
C ASP A 23 -11.06 12.71 9.79
N GLN A 24 -11.54 11.78 10.62
CA GLN A 24 -10.78 11.32 11.79
C GLN A 24 -9.45 10.67 11.38
N PHE A 25 -9.48 9.82 10.37
CA PHE A 25 -8.28 9.21 9.82
C PHE A 25 -7.33 10.27 9.25
N ALA A 26 -7.86 11.24 8.49
CA ALA A 26 -7.08 12.35 7.92
C ALA A 26 -6.34 13.13 9.01
N ALA A 27 -7.05 13.53 10.06
CA ALA A 27 -6.47 14.24 11.20
C ALA A 27 -5.38 13.42 11.91
N TRP A 28 -5.59 12.12 12.09
CA TRP A 28 -4.60 11.25 12.73
C TRP A 28 -3.38 10.98 11.86
N LEU A 29 -3.57 10.83 10.55
CA LEU A 29 -2.46 10.66 9.61
C LEU A 29 -1.60 11.92 9.55
N GLU A 30 -2.23 13.11 9.49
CA GLU A 30 -1.49 14.37 9.50
C GLU A 30 -0.72 14.55 10.81
N TYR A 31 -1.35 14.28 11.94
CA TYR A 31 -0.68 14.27 13.24
C TYR A 31 0.50 13.30 13.29
N ALA A 32 0.39 12.12 12.68
CA ALA A 32 1.49 11.18 12.60
C ALA A 32 2.66 11.75 11.77
N ARG A 33 2.38 12.45 10.68
CA ARG A 33 3.40 13.15 9.86
C ARG A 33 4.07 14.28 10.63
N GLU A 34 3.31 15.12 11.31
CA GLU A 34 3.82 16.21 12.15
C GLU A 34 4.73 15.71 13.27
N LYS A 35 4.44 14.54 13.82
CA LYS A 35 5.26 13.87 14.84
C LYS A 35 6.48 13.15 14.26
N GLY A 36 6.69 13.21 12.95
CA GLY A 36 7.84 12.61 12.29
C GLY A 36 7.81 11.08 12.26
N ILE A 37 6.61 10.47 12.30
CA ILE A 37 6.49 9.02 12.16
C ILE A 37 6.99 8.63 10.76
N SER A 38 8.03 7.81 10.73
CA SER A 38 8.56 7.29 9.47
C SER A 38 7.50 6.43 8.79
N ASP A 39 7.34 6.65 7.48
CA ASP A 39 6.38 5.89 6.68
C ASP A 39 4.94 5.88 7.25
N ALA A 40 4.45 7.05 7.73
CA ALA A 40 3.11 7.16 8.31
C ALA A 40 1.99 6.61 7.41
N THR A 41 2.24 6.49 6.11
CA THR A 41 1.32 5.89 5.12
C THR A 41 1.50 4.39 4.94
N ALA A 42 2.47 3.76 5.60
CA ALA A 42 2.64 2.32 5.54
C ALA A 42 1.47 1.62 6.25
N MET A 43 0.90 0.64 5.57
CA MET A 43 -0.22 -0.13 6.10
C MET A 43 -0.03 -1.63 5.84
N SER A 44 -0.42 -2.45 6.80
CA SER A 44 -0.52 -3.89 6.61
C SER A 44 -1.80 -4.19 5.83
N LEU A 45 -1.65 -4.81 4.66
CA LEU A 45 -2.77 -5.24 3.82
C LEU A 45 -2.96 -6.75 3.99
N ALA A 46 -4.09 -7.14 4.53
CA ALA A 46 -4.53 -8.52 4.63
C ALA A 46 -5.49 -8.86 3.47
N THR A 47 -5.21 -9.97 2.79
CA THR A 47 -6.07 -10.56 1.76
C THR A 47 -6.21 -12.06 2.02
N ALA A 48 -7.24 -12.68 1.48
CA ALA A 48 -7.40 -14.12 1.54
C ALA A 48 -7.44 -14.70 0.12
N ASP A 49 -6.83 -15.86 -0.07
CA ASP A 49 -6.91 -16.57 -1.35
C ASP A 49 -8.28 -17.24 -1.57
N LYS A 50 -8.43 -17.96 -2.69
CA LYS A 50 -9.67 -18.67 -3.04
C LYS A 50 -10.09 -19.70 -1.99
N ASP A 51 -9.14 -20.27 -1.23
CA ASP A 51 -9.38 -21.27 -0.19
C ASP A 51 -9.60 -20.62 1.19
N GLY A 52 -9.48 -19.30 1.28
CA GLY A 52 -9.69 -18.54 2.51
C GLY A 52 -8.42 -18.38 3.36
N MET A 53 -7.26 -18.81 2.85
CA MET A 53 -6.00 -18.66 3.58
C MET A 53 -5.56 -17.18 3.58
N PRO A 54 -5.42 -16.58 4.77
CA PRO A 54 -5.03 -15.19 4.87
C PRO A 54 -3.53 -15.00 4.62
N THR A 55 -3.22 -13.93 3.94
CA THR A 55 -1.84 -13.43 3.77
C THR A 55 -1.78 -11.95 4.08
N VAL A 56 -0.65 -11.49 4.63
CA VAL A 56 -0.44 -10.09 5.00
C VAL A 56 0.91 -9.58 4.47
N ARG A 57 0.94 -8.32 4.05
CA ARG A 57 2.16 -7.61 3.63
C ARG A 57 1.99 -6.11 3.86
N THR A 58 3.09 -5.39 3.90
CA THR A 58 3.05 -3.93 3.93
C THR A 58 2.90 -3.37 2.52
N VAL A 59 2.00 -2.39 2.37
CA VAL A 59 1.86 -1.53 1.19
C VAL A 59 1.76 -0.07 1.66
N LEU A 60 1.84 0.88 0.71
CA LEU A 60 1.75 2.31 1.03
C LEU A 60 0.42 2.88 0.56
N LEU A 61 -0.29 3.55 1.45
CA LEU A 61 -1.43 4.40 1.08
C LEU A 61 -0.95 5.52 0.15
N LYS A 62 -1.68 5.77 -0.92
CA LYS A 62 -1.35 6.82 -1.90
C LYS A 62 -2.35 7.96 -1.91
N SER A 63 -3.61 7.64 -1.82
CA SER A 63 -4.69 8.60 -1.65
C SER A 63 -5.83 7.97 -0.87
N PHE A 64 -6.71 8.80 -0.34
CA PHE A 64 -7.97 8.38 0.28
C PHE A 64 -8.97 9.52 0.24
N ASP A 65 -10.23 9.16 0.18
CA ASP A 65 -11.37 10.06 0.28
C ASP A 65 -12.60 9.31 0.83
N SER A 66 -13.78 9.90 0.70
CA SER A 66 -15.04 9.25 1.11
C SER A 66 -15.37 7.98 0.31
N GLY A 67 -14.75 7.79 -0.85
CA GLY A 67 -14.91 6.60 -1.69
C GLY A 67 -14.01 5.45 -1.29
N GLY A 68 -12.86 5.72 -0.65
CA GLY A 68 -11.98 4.65 -0.22
C GLY A 68 -10.51 5.02 -0.01
N PHE A 69 -9.69 3.99 0.09
CA PHE A 69 -8.26 4.06 0.37
C PHE A 69 -7.49 3.41 -0.78
N VAL A 70 -6.61 4.14 -1.44
CA VAL A 70 -5.98 3.73 -2.68
C VAL A 70 -4.53 3.30 -2.47
N TRP A 71 -4.16 2.15 -3.04
CA TRP A 71 -2.78 1.69 -3.20
C TRP A 71 -2.56 1.11 -4.59
N TYR A 72 -1.29 0.98 -4.98
CA TYR A 72 -0.91 0.44 -6.29
C TYR A 72 -0.04 -0.79 -6.14
N SER A 73 -0.22 -1.77 -7.03
CA SER A 73 0.53 -3.01 -7.01
C SER A 73 0.50 -3.74 -8.36
N ASP A 74 1.28 -4.84 -8.44
CA ASP A 74 1.24 -5.80 -9.54
C ASP A 74 0.06 -6.77 -9.35
N GLU A 75 -0.85 -6.83 -10.31
CA GLU A 75 -2.01 -7.75 -10.26
C GLU A 75 -1.62 -9.24 -10.33
N ARG A 76 -0.42 -9.54 -10.83
CA ARG A 76 0.14 -10.90 -10.89
C ARG A 76 0.71 -11.36 -9.56
N SER A 77 0.89 -10.44 -8.60
CA SER A 77 1.37 -10.75 -7.26
C SER A 77 0.37 -11.63 -6.50
N GLU A 78 0.82 -12.25 -5.41
CA GLU A 78 -0.05 -13.04 -4.54
C GLU A 78 -1.29 -12.25 -4.09
N LYS A 79 -1.10 -11.00 -3.63
CA LYS A 79 -2.22 -10.13 -3.23
C LYS A 79 -3.15 -9.78 -4.40
N GLY A 80 -2.58 -9.54 -5.59
CA GLY A 80 -3.39 -9.24 -6.79
C GLY A 80 -4.28 -10.42 -7.18
N ARG A 81 -3.73 -11.63 -7.14
CA ARG A 81 -4.51 -12.86 -7.37
C ARG A 81 -5.59 -13.06 -6.31
N SER A 82 -5.23 -12.89 -5.02
CA SER A 82 -6.20 -13.01 -3.92
C SER A 82 -7.36 -12.02 -4.08
N ILE A 83 -7.08 -10.75 -4.40
CA ILE A 83 -8.10 -9.72 -4.60
C ILE A 83 -8.98 -10.04 -5.82
N ARG A 84 -8.41 -10.55 -6.91
CA ARG A 84 -9.18 -10.96 -8.08
C ARG A 84 -10.16 -12.09 -7.74
N ASP A 85 -9.72 -13.05 -6.93
CA ASP A 85 -10.52 -14.22 -6.57
C ASP A 85 -11.52 -13.90 -5.44
N ARG A 86 -11.15 -13.01 -4.51
CA ARG A 86 -11.96 -12.51 -3.40
C ARG A 86 -11.71 -11.01 -3.22
N PRO A 87 -12.56 -10.14 -3.76
CA PRO A 87 -12.36 -8.69 -3.77
C PRO A 87 -12.71 -8.04 -2.43
N VAL A 88 -12.10 -8.54 -1.35
CA VAL A 88 -12.22 -8.00 0.01
C VAL A 88 -10.84 -7.93 0.66
N ALA A 89 -10.64 -6.92 1.47
CA ALA A 89 -9.39 -6.75 2.20
C ALA A 89 -9.61 -6.07 3.55
N GLU A 90 -8.62 -6.20 4.40
CA GLU A 90 -8.49 -5.38 5.60
C GLU A 90 -7.13 -4.70 5.60
N ILE A 91 -7.08 -3.40 5.88
CA ILE A 91 -5.87 -2.63 6.05
C ILE A 91 -5.72 -2.20 7.51
N LEU A 92 -4.48 -2.17 7.99
CA LEU A 92 -4.13 -1.77 9.34
C LEU A 92 -3.01 -0.74 9.29
N PHE A 93 -3.27 0.45 9.81
CA PHE A 93 -2.24 1.42 10.19
C PHE A 93 -1.90 1.22 11.66
N PHE A 94 -0.61 1.19 11.98
CA PHE A 94 -0.15 1.08 13.36
C PHE A 94 0.96 2.11 13.63
N TRP A 95 0.61 3.19 14.26
CA TRP A 95 1.52 4.25 14.70
C TRP A 95 1.91 4.01 16.16
N LYS A 96 2.92 3.16 16.35
CA LYS A 96 3.34 2.66 17.66
C LYS A 96 3.69 3.78 18.63
N GLU A 97 4.38 4.80 18.16
CA GLU A 97 4.82 5.96 18.94
C GLU A 97 3.66 6.83 19.41
N LEU A 98 2.54 6.76 18.68
CA LEU A 98 1.30 7.47 19.01
C LEU A 98 0.29 6.56 19.73
N GLU A 99 0.65 5.31 19.98
CA GLU A 99 -0.23 4.30 20.59
C GLU A 99 -1.59 4.18 19.88
N ARG A 100 -1.58 4.37 18.55
CA ARG A 100 -2.78 4.37 17.71
C ARG A 100 -2.72 3.28 16.64
N GLN A 101 -3.86 2.66 16.43
CA GLN A 101 -4.09 1.83 15.26
C GLN A 101 -5.44 2.16 14.61
N VAL A 102 -5.48 2.04 13.29
CA VAL A 102 -6.72 2.17 12.51
C VAL A 102 -6.86 0.93 11.63
N ARG A 103 -8.01 0.28 11.70
CA ARG A 103 -8.35 -0.85 10.83
C ARG A 103 -9.52 -0.47 9.93
N ILE A 104 -9.38 -0.80 8.65
CA ILE A 104 -10.41 -0.53 7.66
C ILE A 104 -10.64 -1.81 6.88
N ARG A 105 -11.88 -2.29 6.86
CA ARG A 105 -12.29 -3.47 6.09
C ARG A 105 -13.31 -3.06 5.05
N GLY A 106 -13.15 -3.57 3.83
CA GLY A 106 -14.07 -3.25 2.76
C GLY A 106 -13.92 -4.13 1.54
N ASN A 107 -14.77 -3.83 0.56
CA ASN A 107 -14.61 -4.34 -0.79
C ASN A 107 -13.42 -3.64 -1.47
N VAL A 108 -12.81 -4.36 -2.40
CA VAL A 108 -11.71 -3.83 -3.20
C VAL A 108 -12.16 -3.72 -4.65
N GLU A 109 -12.01 -2.53 -5.22
CA GLU A 109 -12.29 -2.24 -6.61
C GLU A 109 -11.03 -1.78 -7.32
N MET A 110 -10.99 -1.91 -8.64
CA MET A 110 -9.88 -1.40 -9.43
C MET A 110 -10.07 0.09 -9.68
N VAL A 111 -9.00 0.84 -9.49
CA VAL A 111 -8.92 2.25 -9.85
C VAL A 111 -8.95 2.41 -11.37
N GLY A 112 -9.54 3.51 -11.85
CA GLY A 112 -9.63 3.81 -13.27
C GLY A 112 -8.26 3.92 -13.95
N LYS A 113 -8.20 3.52 -15.23
CA LYS A 113 -6.93 3.46 -15.98
C LYS A 113 -6.20 4.79 -16.05
N GLU A 114 -6.93 5.89 -16.19
CA GLU A 114 -6.36 7.25 -16.27
C GLU A 114 -5.64 7.60 -14.96
N GLU A 115 -6.27 7.40 -13.82
CA GLU A 115 -5.66 7.65 -12.50
C GLU A 115 -4.44 6.74 -12.25
N VAL A 116 -4.52 5.47 -12.66
CA VAL A 116 -3.37 4.55 -12.59
C VAL A 116 -2.21 5.06 -13.43
N GLN A 117 -2.48 5.58 -14.62
CA GLN A 117 -1.49 6.15 -15.53
C GLN A 117 -0.86 7.41 -14.96
N ASP A 118 -1.67 8.34 -14.47
CA ASP A 118 -1.21 9.59 -13.87
C ASP A 118 -0.31 9.31 -12.66
N TYR A 119 -0.74 8.42 -11.78
CA TYR A 119 0.09 8.02 -10.65
C TYR A 119 1.38 7.31 -11.09
N PHE A 120 1.33 6.39 -12.06
CA PHE A 120 2.52 5.70 -12.54
C PHE A 120 3.58 6.68 -13.04
N PHE A 121 3.21 7.66 -13.85
CA PHE A 121 4.12 8.64 -14.42
C PHE A 121 4.54 9.75 -13.44
N SER A 122 3.82 9.96 -12.35
CA SER A 122 4.24 10.86 -11.26
C SER A 122 5.38 10.28 -10.40
N ARG A 123 5.65 8.97 -10.51
CA ARG A 123 6.68 8.29 -9.72
C ARG A 123 8.09 8.58 -10.27
N PRO A 124 9.13 8.52 -9.41
CA PRO A 124 10.51 8.54 -9.90
C PRO A 124 10.75 7.47 -10.96
N ARG A 125 11.58 7.78 -11.95
CA ARG A 125 11.89 6.89 -13.08
C ARG A 125 12.34 5.50 -12.64
N GLU A 126 13.20 5.43 -11.64
CA GLU A 126 13.69 4.15 -11.10
C GLU A 126 12.53 3.29 -10.56
N SER A 127 11.54 3.92 -9.96
CA SER A 127 10.34 3.24 -9.46
C SER A 127 9.43 2.77 -10.60
N GLN A 128 9.38 3.51 -11.71
CA GLN A 128 8.64 3.09 -12.92
C GLN A 128 9.32 1.87 -13.57
N ILE A 129 10.66 1.89 -13.71
CA ILE A 129 11.43 0.77 -14.24
C ILE A 129 11.27 -0.45 -13.34
N ALA A 130 11.45 -0.30 -12.02
CA ALA A 130 11.29 -1.39 -11.07
C ALA A 130 9.90 -2.05 -11.17
N ALA A 131 8.83 -1.24 -11.31
CA ALA A 131 7.48 -1.77 -11.49
C ALA A 131 7.32 -2.53 -12.83
N SER A 132 8.00 -2.08 -13.88
CA SER A 132 7.91 -2.68 -15.22
C SER A 132 8.59 -4.05 -15.30
N ILE A 133 9.74 -4.20 -14.64
CA ILE A 133 10.52 -5.45 -14.69
C ILE A 133 10.19 -6.45 -13.59
N SER A 134 9.53 -5.99 -12.52
CA SER A 134 9.21 -6.81 -11.35
C SER A 134 8.21 -7.92 -11.70
N GLN A 135 8.43 -9.08 -11.11
CA GLN A 135 7.45 -10.16 -11.02
C GLN A 135 7.17 -10.40 -9.53
N GLN A 136 6.35 -9.55 -8.94
CA GLN A 136 6.08 -9.58 -7.50
C GLN A 136 5.58 -10.95 -7.04
N SER A 137 6.03 -11.39 -5.86
CA SER A 137 5.70 -12.68 -5.25
C SER A 137 6.25 -13.90 -6.04
N GLN A 138 7.21 -13.69 -6.92
CA GLN A 138 7.95 -14.74 -7.58
C GLN A 138 9.38 -14.80 -7.03
N SER A 139 9.94 -16.02 -6.95
CA SER A 139 11.35 -16.19 -6.63
C SER A 139 12.23 -15.65 -7.76
N ILE A 140 13.36 -15.07 -7.40
CA ILE A 140 14.42 -14.71 -8.32
C ILE A 140 15.69 -15.46 -7.90
N GLU A 141 16.44 -15.98 -8.85
CA GLU A 141 17.62 -16.82 -8.51
C GLU A 141 18.72 -16.01 -7.83
N THR A 142 19.01 -14.82 -8.35
CA THR A 142 20.07 -13.97 -7.82
C THR A 142 19.72 -12.49 -7.89
N ARG A 143 20.35 -11.69 -7.03
CA ARG A 143 20.30 -10.24 -7.10
C ARG A 143 20.86 -9.72 -8.44
N SER A 144 21.93 -10.29 -8.92
CA SER A 144 22.57 -9.91 -10.19
C SER A 144 21.63 -10.07 -11.39
N GLU A 145 20.74 -11.07 -11.36
CA GLU A 145 19.72 -11.23 -12.38
C GLU A 145 18.71 -10.07 -12.38
N LEU A 146 18.32 -9.58 -11.21
CA LEU A 146 17.43 -8.42 -11.10
C LEU A 146 18.12 -7.15 -11.61
N GLU A 147 19.39 -6.95 -11.23
CA GLU A 147 20.21 -5.81 -11.67
C GLU A 147 20.40 -5.83 -13.19
N ARG A 148 20.68 -6.99 -13.77
CA ARG A 148 20.77 -7.17 -15.22
C ARG A 148 19.47 -6.82 -15.94
N ARG A 149 18.32 -7.30 -15.45
CA ARG A 149 17.00 -6.97 -16.01
C ARG A 149 16.73 -5.46 -15.96
N TYR A 150 17.14 -4.81 -14.86
CA TYR A 150 17.00 -3.37 -14.70
C TYR A 150 17.81 -2.61 -15.77
N GLU A 151 19.10 -2.93 -15.91
CA GLU A 151 19.98 -2.28 -16.88
C GLU A 151 19.54 -2.50 -18.33
N GLU A 152 19.15 -3.73 -18.68
CA GLU A 152 18.67 -4.06 -20.02
C GLU A 152 17.38 -3.29 -20.36
N PHE A 153 16.45 -3.23 -19.40
CA PHE A 153 15.21 -2.49 -19.58
C PHE A 153 15.46 -0.99 -19.71
N GLU A 154 16.29 -0.43 -18.86
CA GLU A 154 16.66 0.99 -18.87
C GLU A 154 17.31 1.39 -20.20
N LYS A 155 18.28 0.61 -20.71
CA LYS A 155 18.94 0.84 -22.01
C LYS A 155 17.93 0.78 -23.17
N LYS A 156 16.97 -0.14 -23.11
CA LYS A 156 15.98 -0.32 -24.18
C LYS A 156 14.90 0.78 -24.18
N HIS A 157 14.59 1.37 -23.02
CA HIS A 157 13.51 2.35 -22.85
C HIS A 157 14.05 3.70 -22.35
N ASN A 158 15.09 4.21 -23.01
CA ASN A 158 15.82 5.41 -22.54
C ASN A 158 14.95 6.68 -22.49
N SER A 159 13.93 6.82 -23.34
CA SER A 159 13.03 7.99 -23.37
C SER A 159 11.58 7.68 -23.00
N ASP A 160 11.06 6.52 -23.36
CA ASP A 160 9.61 6.28 -23.36
C ASP A 160 9.24 5.04 -22.52
N LEU A 161 8.91 5.31 -21.27
CA LEU A 161 8.27 4.29 -20.42
C LEU A 161 6.77 4.24 -20.73
N VAL A 162 6.22 3.06 -20.71
CA VAL A 162 4.78 2.82 -20.83
C VAL A 162 4.24 2.21 -19.55
N LEU A 163 2.99 2.49 -19.22
CA LEU A 163 2.32 1.86 -18.11
C LEU A 163 2.27 0.34 -18.34
N PRO A 164 2.87 -0.48 -17.45
CA PRO A 164 2.81 -1.92 -17.60
C PRO A 164 1.37 -2.43 -17.45
N GLU A 165 0.98 -3.38 -18.30
CA GLU A 165 -0.38 -3.94 -18.28
C GLU A 165 -0.77 -4.57 -16.94
N HIS A 166 0.19 -5.05 -16.18
CA HIS A 166 -0.01 -5.69 -14.88
C HIS A 166 -0.01 -4.72 -13.69
N TRP A 167 0.27 -3.43 -13.92
CA TRP A 167 0.26 -2.42 -12.85
C TRP A 167 -1.15 -1.90 -12.63
N ARG A 168 -1.65 -2.02 -11.39
CA ARG A 168 -3.01 -1.64 -11.02
C ARG A 168 -3.05 -0.76 -9.79
N GLY A 169 -4.10 0.09 -9.71
CA GLY A 169 -4.57 0.71 -8.49
C GLY A 169 -5.78 -0.05 -7.94
N TYR A 170 -5.90 -0.05 -6.67
CA TYR A 170 -6.97 -0.72 -5.92
C TYR A 170 -7.54 0.23 -4.90
#